data_a0e288553865f936aea9b625fb827bae
#
_entry.id   a0e288553865f936aea9b625fb827bae
#
_cell.length_a   1.000
_cell.length_b   1.000
_cell.length_c   1.000
_cell.angle_alpha   90.00
_cell.angle_beta   90.00
_cell.angle_gamma   90.00
#
_symmetry.space_group_name_H-M   'P 1'
#
loop_
_entity.id
_entity.type
_entity.pdbx_description
1 polymer ?
#
loop_
_entity_poly.entity_id
_entity_poly.type
_entity_poly.pdbx_seq_one_letter_code
_entity_poly.pdbx_strand_id
1 'polypeptide(L)'
;MAAKKGWKELPIGGLILDAGNANDYETGSWRTYKPVLNADLCNHCLICWIFCPDTSVLVGDEKMKGFDYGHCKGCGICAVECPRSAMMLEEERWNE
;
A
#
# COMPACT_ATOMS: atom_id res chain seq x y z
N MET A 1 7.44 -18.80 -10.94
CA MET A 1 7.48 -17.73 -11.94
C MET A 1 6.72 -18.18 -13.18
N ALA A 2 5.77 -17.39 -13.62
CA ALA A 2 4.99 -17.72 -14.82
C ALA A 2 5.89 -17.68 -16.06
N ALA A 3 5.63 -18.56 -17.03
CA ALA A 3 6.32 -18.54 -18.31
C ALA A 3 6.04 -17.23 -19.05
N LYS A 4 7.06 -16.70 -19.69
CA LYS A 4 6.90 -15.49 -20.48
C LYS A 4 6.17 -15.82 -21.78
N LYS A 5 5.19 -14.98 -22.12
CA LYS A 5 4.45 -15.13 -23.37
C LYS A 5 5.30 -14.64 -24.54
N GLY A 6 5.20 -15.34 -25.66
CA GLY A 6 5.78 -14.88 -26.92
C GLY A 6 4.94 -13.75 -27.52
N TRP A 7 5.50 -13.08 -28.54
CA TRP A 7 4.83 -11.92 -29.15
C TRP A 7 3.47 -12.24 -29.74
N LYS A 8 3.29 -13.49 -30.23
CA LYS A 8 2.00 -13.90 -30.82
C LYS A 8 0.90 -14.11 -29.79
N GLU A 9 1.30 -14.29 -28.51
CA GLU A 9 0.37 -14.55 -27.40
C GLU A 9 -0.03 -13.27 -26.68
N LEU A 10 0.67 -12.16 -26.95
CA LEU A 10 0.37 -10.89 -26.31
C LEU A 10 -0.84 -10.22 -27.00
N PRO A 11 -1.74 -9.61 -26.22
CA PRO A 11 -2.83 -8.83 -26.81
C PRO A 11 -2.30 -7.66 -27.64
N ILE A 12 -3.05 -7.28 -28.67
CA ILE A 12 -2.71 -6.14 -29.51
C ILE A 12 -2.61 -4.88 -28.64
N GLY A 13 -1.51 -4.14 -28.80
CA GLY A 13 -1.26 -2.93 -28.01
C GLY A 13 -0.84 -3.19 -26.58
N GLY A 14 -0.56 -4.45 -26.21
CA GLY A 14 -0.18 -4.79 -24.83
C GLY A 14 -1.32 -4.60 -23.84
N LEU A 15 -2.55 -4.62 -24.30
CA LEU A 15 -3.74 -4.39 -23.48
C LEU A 15 -3.94 -5.52 -22.47
N ILE A 16 -4.22 -5.17 -21.23
CA ILE A 16 -4.56 -6.12 -20.17
C ILE A 16 -6.07 -6.04 -19.97
N LEU A 17 -6.76 -7.16 -20.20
CA LEU A 17 -8.23 -7.23 -20.11
C LEU A 17 -8.73 -7.70 -18.75
N ASP A 18 -7.83 -8.12 -17.88
CA ASP A 18 -8.17 -8.62 -16.55
C ASP A 18 -8.44 -7.44 -15.62
N ALA A 19 -9.71 -7.15 -15.37
CA ALA A 19 -10.12 -5.98 -14.59
C ALA A 19 -9.65 -6.08 -13.15
N GLY A 20 -9.10 -4.98 -12.61
CA GLY A 20 -8.68 -4.92 -11.22
C GLY A 20 -7.41 -5.70 -10.90
N ASN A 21 -6.67 -6.15 -11.90
CA ASN A 21 -5.49 -6.98 -11.67
C ASN A 21 -4.33 -6.24 -10.98
N ALA A 22 -4.43 -4.91 -10.84
CA ALA A 22 -3.44 -4.17 -10.07
C ALA A 22 -3.34 -4.65 -8.63
N ASN A 23 -4.41 -5.23 -8.09
CA ASN A 23 -4.39 -5.80 -6.74
C ASN A 23 -3.41 -6.97 -6.62
N ASP A 24 -3.13 -7.65 -7.72
CA ASP A 24 -2.23 -8.81 -7.75
C ASP A 24 -0.77 -8.39 -7.91
N TYR A 25 -0.54 -7.13 -8.26
CA TYR A 25 0.81 -6.60 -8.44
C TYR A 25 1.28 -5.93 -7.15
N GLU A 26 2.05 -6.66 -6.36
CA GLU A 26 2.55 -6.16 -5.07
C GLU A 26 3.73 -5.22 -5.29
N THR A 27 3.45 -3.92 -5.23
CA THR A 27 4.45 -2.86 -5.44
C THR A 27 5.02 -2.31 -4.13
N GLY A 28 4.70 -2.94 -3.01
CA GLY A 28 5.22 -2.53 -1.70
C GLY A 28 6.73 -2.54 -1.62
N SER A 29 7.38 -3.36 -2.44
CA SER A 29 8.84 -3.41 -2.51
C SER A 29 9.48 -2.11 -3.00
N TRP A 30 8.71 -1.18 -3.54
CA TRP A 30 9.23 0.09 -4.04
C TRP A 30 9.55 1.09 -2.92
N ARG A 31 9.06 0.84 -1.71
CA ARG A 31 9.22 1.79 -0.60
C ARG A 31 10.60 1.73 0.03
N THR A 32 11.04 2.85 0.59
CA THR A 32 12.24 2.96 1.40
C THR A 32 11.89 3.02 2.89
N TYR A 33 10.81 3.70 3.21
CA TYR A 33 10.28 3.80 4.57
C TYR A 33 8.90 3.17 4.61
N LYS A 34 8.54 2.62 5.77
CA LYS A 34 7.20 2.09 5.98
C LYS A 34 6.55 2.76 7.18
N PRO A 35 5.24 2.99 7.14
CA PRO A 35 4.53 3.51 8.31
C PRO A 35 4.30 2.39 9.31
N VAL A 36 4.42 2.75 10.59
CA VAL A 36 4.11 1.84 11.70
C VAL A 36 3.05 2.51 12.56
N LEU A 37 1.97 1.79 12.83
CA LEU A 37 0.87 2.29 13.63
C LEU A 37 1.14 2.09 15.12
N ASN A 38 0.98 3.18 15.90
CA ASN A 38 0.87 3.08 17.34
C ASN A 38 -0.62 3.12 17.70
N ALA A 39 -1.19 1.94 17.98
CA ALA A 39 -2.62 1.80 18.20
C ALA A 39 -3.11 2.58 19.42
N ASP A 40 -2.24 2.83 20.40
CA ASP A 40 -2.60 3.55 21.62
C ASP A 40 -2.89 5.02 21.34
N LEU A 41 -2.27 5.58 20.31
CA LEU A 41 -2.47 6.98 19.94
C LEU A 41 -3.57 7.17 18.90
N CYS A 42 -3.95 6.13 18.21
CA CYS A 42 -4.92 6.19 17.12
C CYS A 42 -6.33 6.40 17.66
N ASN A 43 -7.03 7.41 17.14
CA ASN A 43 -8.43 7.68 17.49
C ASN A 43 -9.41 7.26 16.39
N HIS A 44 -8.94 6.55 15.39
CA HIS A 44 -9.76 6.01 14.30
C HIS A 44 -10.50 7.09 13.50
N CYS A 45 -9.87 8.24 13.30
CA CYS A 45 -10.47 9.34 12.51
C CYS A 45 -10.50 9.04 11.01
N LEU A 46 -9.69 8.07 10.55
CA LEU A 46 -9.63 7.60 9.16
C LEU A 46 -9.13 8.64 8.15
N ILE A 47 -8.51 9.72 8.60
CA ILE A 47 -7.91 10.70 7.71
C ILE A 47 -6.81 10.05 6.86
N CYS A 48 -5.97 9.19 7.47
CA CYS A 48 -4.94 8.44 6.76
C CYS A 48 -5.51 7.58 5.64
N TRP A 49 -6.66 6.96 5.87
CA TRP A 49 -7.33 6.13 4.88
C TRP A 49 -7.79 6.95 3.68
N ILE A 50 -8.34 8.14 3.94
CA ILE A 50 -8.82 9.03 2.88
C ILE A 50 -7.67 9.50 1.99
N PHE A 51 -6.51 9.82 2.58
CA PHE A 51 -5.38 10.38 1.87
C PHE A 51 -4.42 9.35 1.27
N CYS A 52 -4.59 8.07 1.59
CA CYS A 52 -3.67 7.05 1.07
C CYS A 52 -3.83 6.89 -0.45
N PRO A 53 -2.77 7.17 -1.25
CA PRO A 53 -2.87 7.10 -2.71
C PRO A 53 -3.02 5.67 -3.23
N ASP A 54 -2.56 4.67 -2.48
CA ASP A 54 -2.64 3.27 -2.87
C ASP A 54 -3.77 2.51 -2.17
N THR A 55 -4.57 3.21 -1.39
CA THR A 55 -5.65 2.60 -0.60
C THR A 55 -5.13 1.44 0.26
N SER A 56 -3.93 1.63 0.81
CA SER A 56 -3.24 0.60 1.57
C SER A 56 -3.49 0.66 3.07
N VAL A 57 -4.29 1.61 3.53
CA VAL A 57 -4.73 1.66 4.92
C VAL A 57 -5.92 0.72 5.09
N LEU A 58 -5.78 -0.26 5.96
CA LEU A 58 -6.81 -1.25 6.21
C LEU A 58 -7.81 -0.73 7.24
N VAL A 59 -9.10 -0.79 6.90
CA VAL A 59 -10.18 -0.31 7.73
C VAL A 59 -11.23 -1.40 7.87
N GLY A 60 -11.72 -1.61 9.07
CA GLY A 60 -12.82 -2.53 9.34
C GLY A 60 -13.57 -2.08 10.58
N ASP A 61 -14.89 -2.27 10.61
CA ASP A 61 -15.75 -1.89 11.74
C ASP A 61 -15.54 -0.43 12.18
N GLU A 62 -15.37 0.47 11.20
CA GLU A 62 -15.12 1.90 11.41
C GLU A 62 -13.82 2.20 12.16
N LYS A 63 -12.89 1.24 12.18
CA LYS A 63 -11.62 1.38 12.88
C LYS A 63 -10.45 1.13 11.93
N MET A 64 -9.38 1.85 12.17
CA MET A 64 -8.13 1.63 11.45
C MET A 64 -7.49 0.32 11.93
N LYS A 65 -7.13 -0.56 10.99
CA LYS A 65 -6.61 -1.90 11.30
C LYS A 65 -5.12 -2.05 11.08
N GLY A 66 -4.53 -1.20 10.28
CA GLY A 66 -3.12 -1.32 9.92
C GLY A 66 -2.88 -0.98 8.46
N PHE A 67 -1.84 -1.56 7.88
CA PHE A 67 -1.43 -1.25 6.52
C PHE A 67 -1.28 -2.50 5.68
N ASP A 68 -1.67 -2.40 4.40
CA ASP A 68 -1.36 -3.42 3.40
C ASP A 68 0.04 -3.15 2.85
N TYR A 69 1.05 -3.76 3.47
CA TYR A 69 2.45 -3.56 3.06
C TYR A 69 2.77 -4.14 1.69
N GLY A 70 1.91 -4.96 1.13
CA GLY A 70 2.05 -5.44 -0.23
C GLY A 70 1.91 -4.35 -1.29
N HIS A 71 1.21 -3.26 -0.96
CA HIS A 71 0.95 -2.15 -1.88
C HIS A 71 1.38 -0.79 -1.36
N CYS A 72 1.60 -0.64 -0.05
CA CYS A 72 2.04 0.61 0.55
C CYS A 72 3.39 1.06 -0.01
N LYS A 73 3.50 2.32 -0.43
CA LYS A 73 4.71 2.89 -1.01
C LYS A 73 5.57 3.67 -0.01
N GLY A 74 5.10 3.81 1.25
CA GLY A 74 5.82 4.58 2.24
C GLY A 74 5.90 6.08 1.93
N CYS A 75 4.87 6.62 1.29
CA CYS A 75 4.85 8.04 0.89
C CYS A 75 4.83 9.02 2.05
N GLY A 76 4.43 8.55 3.25
CA GLY A 76 4.40 9.36 4.46
C GLY A 76 3.19 10.25 4.64
N ILE A 77 2.28 10.29 3.67
CA ILE A 77 1.10 11.16 3.75
C ILE A 77 0.26 10.82 4.99
N CYS A 78 0.04 9.53 5.26
CA CYS A 78 -0.73 9.10 6.42
C CYS A 78 -0.13 9.58 7.73
N ALA A 79 1.20 9.53 7.85
CA ALA A 79 1.89 9.98 9.06
C ALA A 79 1.81 11.50 9.23
N VAL A 80 1.93 12.26 8.12
CA VAL A 80 1.85 13.72 8.14
C VAL A 80 0.44 14.19 8.48
N GLU A 81 -0.57 13.54 7.93
CA GLU A 81 -1.97 13.96 8.09
C GLU A 81 -2.61 13.44 9.38
N CYS A 82 -1.96 12.53 10.11
CA CYS A 82 -2.52 11.98 11.33
C CYS A 82 -2.57 13.04 12.45
N PRO A 83 -3.76 13.43 12.92
CA PRO A 83 -3.88 14.48 13.96
C PRO A 83 -3.35 14.04 15.32
N ARG A 84 -3.22 12.73 15.54
CA ARG A 84 -2.74 12.16 16.80
C ARG A 84 -1.28 11.73 16.74
N SER A 85 -0.62 11.91 15.61
CA SER A 85 0.74 11.43 15.38
C SER A 85 0.90 9.94 15.74
N ALA A 86 -0.11 9.16 15.39
CA ALA A 86 -0.17 7.72 15.71
C ALA A 86 0.72 6.87 14.82
N MET A 87 1.31 7.47 13.79
CA MET A 87 2.12 6.74 12.81
C MET A 87 3.49 7.33 12.73
N MET A 88 4.49 6.44 12.65
CA MET A 88 5.89 6.80 12.46
C MET A 88 6.39 6.10 11.21
N LEU A 89 7.26 6.77 10.47
CA LEU A 89 7.96 6.15 9.35
C LEU A 89 9.25 5.53 9.84
N GLU A 90 9.42 4.25 9.57
CA GLU A 90 10.64 3.52 9.87
C GLU A 90 11.34 3.15 8.58
N GLU A 91 12.67 3.27 8.58
CA GLU A 91 13.46 2.81 7.43
C GLU A 91 13.34 1.31 7.30
N GLU A 92 12.91 0.86 6.12
CA GLU A 92 12.79 -0.55 5.83
C GLU A 92 14.09 -1.04 5.20
N ARG A 93 14.73 -2.00 5.85
CA ARG A 93 15.94 -2.62 5.33
C ARG A 93 15.59 -3.93 4.69
N TRP A 94 16.08 -4.11 3.49
CA TRP A 94 15.94 -5.37 2.79
C TRP A 94 16.93 -6.37 3.34
N ASN A 95 16.46 -7.56 3.63
CA ASN A 95 17.35 -8.66 3.98
C ASN A 95 18.04 -9.15 2.72
N GLU A 96 19.33 -8.98 2.69
CA GLU A 96 20.14 -9.45 1.58
C GLU A 96 20.56 -10.89 1.78
#